data_5296010637325d767474582d11db8020
#
_entry.id   5296010637325d767474582d11db8020
#
_cell.length_a   1.000
_cell.length_b   1.000
_cell.length_c   1.000
_cell.angle_alpha   90.00
_cell.angle_beta   90.00
_cell.angle_gamma   90.00
#
_symmetry.space_group_name_H-M   'P 1'
#
loop_
_entity.id
_entity.type
_entity.pdbx_description
1 polymer ?
#
loop_
_entity_poly.entity_id
_entity_poly.type
_entity_poly.pdbx_seq_one_letter_code
_entity_poly.pdbx_strand_id
1 'polypeptide(L)'
;MVKKEKIKKKKITSKKKWFDLIFYTVSAIIIVILLFIGLRQRGLLPLWIDNQPSAQVGRLTEEVRARRQNFNIINAHEHVQNEECLPLLRKAMGDCQVQKMVMLGTPDFTFFLKTEYGFTGYEKNNDFIVKLSQDYPNEFAALATLDPLDDHKTEKLRKYKEEGIAGVKLYNGHGTFYDLFFKMSLIDAGMMEIYAFCEQEQLPILYHINAGRFLTDFEHILQEFPNLIIIAPHFMMSTSNLNRLDRFMREYPQLYLDISFGHPDFLVAGFDRISNFHKDFRDFVIKYRDRITYGTDLVVTTYLAKSRAYIDDVQLAYMDLLEKEEFKLPPSIYNMMSRGAAKNIDINRIYHGLNLDEETLKMIYHDNAEKLFFKG
;
A
#
# COMPACT_ATOMS: atom_id res chain seq x y z
N MET A 1 -68.85 15.23 36.08
CA MET A 1 -67.86 15.85 35.16
C MET A 1 -66.41 15.79 35.66
N VAL A 2 -66.11 16.12 36.91
CA VAL A 2 -64.77 16.23 37.49
C VAL A 2 -63.91 14.92 37.39
N LYS A 3 -64.53 13.72 37.43
CA LYS A 3 -63.80 12.42 37.40
C LYS A 3 -63.28 12.05 35.99
N LYS A 4 -63.99 12.48 34.94
CA LYS A 4 -63.59 12.24 33.52
C LYS A 4 -62.41 13.18 33.12
N GLU A 5 -62.35 14.41 33.63
CA GLU A 5 -61.26 15.34 33.36
C GLU A 5 -59.92 14.91 34.01
N LYS A 6 -59.98 14.42 35.28
CA LYS A 6 -58.79 13.88 35.96
C LYS A 6 -58.19 12.67 35.26
N ILE A 7 -59.00 11.78 34.68
CA ILE A 7 -58.53 10.61 33.93
C ILE A 7 -57.94 11.04 32.57
N LYS A 8 -58.49 12.04 31.92
CA LYS A 8 -57.98 12.59 30.64
C LYS A 8 -56.62 13.29 30.84
N LYS A 9 -56.47 14.10 31.92
CA LYS A 9 -55.17 14.72 32.28
C LYS A 9 -54.11 13.68 32.64
N LYS A 10 -54.46 12.60 33.38
CA LYS A 10 -53.51 11.53 33.75
C LYS A 10 -53.05 10.71 32.54
N LYS A 11 -53.91 10.49 31.53
CA LYS A 11 -53.54 9.82 30.24
C LYS A 11 -52.68 10.69 29.36
N ILE A 12 -52.89 12.00 29.33
CA ILE A 12 -52.08 12.96 28.52
C ILE A 12 -50.68 13.11 29.13
N THR A 13 -50.57 13.21 30.47
CA THR A 13 -49.26 13.27 31.14
C THR A 13 -48.45 11.97 31.01
N SER A 14 -49.14 10.83 31.01
CA SER A 14 -48.50 9.51 30.77
C SER A 14 -47.97 9.38 29.32
N LYS A 15 -48.74 9.80 28.30
CA LYS A 15 -48.31 9.80 26.92
C LYS A 15 -47.12 10.74 26.66
N LYS A 16 -47.13 11.93 27.28
CA LYS A 16 -46.03 12.89 27.16
C LYS A 16 -44.75 12.33 27.79
N LYS A 17 -44.83 11.75 29.01
CA LYS A 17 -43.66 11.10 29.63
C LYS A 17 -43.10 9.95 28.82
N TRP A 18 -43.96 9.17 28.16
CA TRP A 18 -43.53 8.08 27.27
C TRP A 18 -42.85 8.60 26.00
N PHE A 19 -43.39 9.68 25.41
CA PHE A 19 -42.80 10.33 24.25
C PHE A 19 -41.43 10.95 24.58
N ASP A 20 -41.34 11.64 25.74
CA ASP A 20 -40.08 12.22 26.23
C ASP A 20 -39.03 11.10 26.48
N LEU A 21 -39.44 9.98 27.08
CA LEU A 21 -38.54 8.84 27.31
C LEU A 21 -38.02 8.26 26.00
N ILE A 22 -38.88 8.02 24.99
CA ILE A 22 -38.47 7.52 23.68
C ILE A 22 -37.55 8.52 23.01
N PHE A 23 -37.87 9.81 23.03
CA PHE A 23 -37.04 10.86 22.43
C PHE A 23 -35.63 10.90 23.06
N TYR A 24 -35.51 10.89 24.38
CA TYR A 24 -34.21 10.87 25.04
C TYR A 24 -33.44 9.58 24.80
N THR A 25 -34.12 8.44 24.74
CA THR A 25 -33.46 7.15 24.42
C THR A 25 -32.91 7.13 23.00
N VAL A 26 -33.72 7.57 22.03
CA VAL A 26 -33.27 7.64 20.61
C VAL A 26 -32.12 8.64 20.45
N SER A 27 -32.23 9.82 21.12
CA SER A 27 -31.16 10.82 21.08
C SER A 27 -29.85 10.29 21.69
N ALA A 28 -29.93 9.58 22.81
CA ALA A 28 -28.77 8.96 23.45
C ALA A 28 -28.13 7.90 22.54
N ILE A 29 -28.92 7.07 21.86
CA ILE A 29 -28.42 6.07 20.89
C ILE A 29 -27.71 6.76 19.74
N ILE A 30 -28.28 7.83 19.16
CA ILE A 30 -27.67 8.60 18.09
C ILE A 30 -26.34 9.20 18.53
N ILE A 31 -26.27 9.78 19.74
CA ILE A 31 -25.03 10.35 20.30
C ILE A 31 -23.97 9.26 20.46
N VAL A 32 -24.33 8.08 20.97
CA VAL A 32 -23.42 6.95 21.12
C VAL A 32 -22.90 6.48 19.75
N ILE A 33 -23.77 6.39 18.74
CA ILE A 33 -23.38 6.03 17.37
C ILE A 33 -22.42 7.08 16.78
N LEU A 34 -22.73 8.37 16.95
CA LEU A 34 -21.86 9.45 16.44
C LEU A 34 -20.51 9.50 17.15
N LEU A 35 -20.49 9.27 18.47
CA LEU A 35 -19.26 9.12 19.24
C LEU A 35 -18.46 7.92 18.78
N PHE A 36 -19.10 6.77 18.57
CA PHE A 36 -18.46 5.57 18.06
C PHE A 36 -17.84 5.82 16.68
N ILE A 37 -18.59 6.45 15.76
CA ILE A 37 -18.09 6.83 14.43
C ILE A 37 -16.91 7.81 14.56
N GLY A 38 -17.02 8.83 15.43
CA GLY A 38 -15.95 9.80 15.63
C GLY A 38 -14.69 9.22 16.24
N LEU A 39 -14.81 8.33 17.22
CA LEU A 39 -13.68 7.61 17.82
C LEU A 39 -13.02 6.67 16.80
N ARG A 40 -13.84 5.99 16.01
CA ARG A 40 -13.38 5.12 14.95
C ARG A 40 -12.62 5.89 13.86
N GLN A 41 -13.15 7.06 13.41
CA GLN A 41 -12.47 7.92 12.43
C GLN A 41 -11.14 8.48 12.92
N ARG A 42 -10.92 8.54 14.23
CA ARG A 42 -9.67 8.98 14.87
C ARG A 42 -8.71 7.84 15.19
N GLY A 43 -9.05 6.60 14.78
CA GLY A 43 -8.23 5.44 15.09
C GLY A 43 -8.21 5.05 16.57
N LEU A 44 -9.15 5.57 17.38
CA LEU A 44 -9.21 5.32 18.83
C LEU A 44 -9.99 4.05 19.22
N LEU A 45 -10.54 3.33 18.21
CA LEU A 45 -11.19 2.03 18.43
C LEU A 45 -10.35 0.91 17.84
N PRO A 46 -10.22 -0.22 18.56
CA PRO A 46 -9.41 -1.35 18.10
C PRO A 46 -9.90 -1.94 16.78
N LEU A 47 -8.97 -2.44 15.96
CA LEU A 47 -9.24 -3.09 14.68
C LEU A 47 -9.98 -4.44 14.76
N TRP A 48 -10.19 -4.98 15.97
CA TRP A 48 -10.80 -6.31 16.16
C TRP A 48 -12.21 -6.46 15.55
N ILE A 49 -12.90 -5.35 15.30
CA ILE A 49 -14.26 -5.33 14.72
C ILE A 49 -14.26 -5.75 13.24
N ASP A 50 -13.17 -5.47 12.51
CA ASP A 50 -13.05 -5.73 11.07
C ASP A 50 -12.00 -6.83 10.76
N ASN A 51 -11.84 -7.79 11.66
CA ASN A 51 -10.80 -8.83 11.59
C ASN A 51 -11.31 -10.15 10.95
N GLN A 52 -12.36 -10.09 10.14
CA GLN A 52 -12.83 -11.25 9.39
C GLN A 52 -12.07 -11.36 8.07
N PRO A 53 -11.66 -12.59 7.68
CA PRO A 53 -11.01 -12.79 6.38
C PRO A 53 -11.97 -12.50 5.23
N SER A 54 -11.42 -12.21 4.07
CA SER A 54 -12.20 -12.10 2.84
C SER A 54 -12.89 -13.41 2.48
N ALA A 55 -14.09 -13.31 1.91
CA ALA A 55 -14.77 -14.45 1.31
C ALA A 55 -13.95 -15.10 0.18
N GLN A 56 -13.04 -14.37 -0.47
CA GLN A 56 -12.15 -14.92 -1.51
C GLN A 56 -11.13 -15.90 -0.91
N VAL A 57 -10.62 -15.63 0.30
CA VAL A 57 -9.72 -16.54 1.03
C VAL A 57 -10.37 -17.92 1.23
N GLY A 58 -11.68 -17.95 1.57
CA GLY A 58 -12.43 -19.20 1.74
C GLY A 58 -12.65 -20.00 0.45
N ARG A 59 -12.43 -19.39 -0.72
CA ARG A 59 -12.56 -20.02 -2.03
C ARG A 59 -11.24 -20.58 -2.58
N LEU A 60 -10.11 -20.29 -1.93
CA LEU A 60 -8.83 -20.83 -2.34
C LEU A 60 -8.80 -22.35 -2.09
N THR A 61 -8.51 -23.11 -3.15
CA THR A 61 -8.31 -24.56 -3.04
C THR A 61 -6.99 -24.87 -2.34
N GLU A 62 -6.87 -26.06 -1.76
CA GLU A 62 -5.63 -26.54 -1.14
C GLU A 62 -4.46 -26.57 -2.15
N GLU A 63 -4.73 -26.90 -3.40
CA GLU A 63 -3.74 -26.88 -4.47
C GLU A 63 -3.16 -25.47 -4.70
N VAL A 64 -4.03 -24.44 -4.80
CA VAL A 64 -3.60 -23.04 -4.96
C VAL A 64 -2.80 -22.57 -3.73
N ARG A 65 -3.24 -22.94 -2.51
CA ARG A 65 -2.53 -22.61 -1.28
C ARG A 65 -1.14 -23.23 -1.25
N ALA A 66 -1.05 -24.54 -1.55
CA ALA A 66 0.23 -25.28 -1.58
C ALA A 66 1.18 -24.69 -2.64
N ARG A 67 0.66 -24.38 -3.85
CA ARG A 67 1.45 -23.76 -4.92
C ARG A 67 2.03 -22.41 -4.47
N ARG A 68 1.19 -21.51 -3.91
CA ARG A 68 1.65 -20.21 -3.43
C ARG A 68 2.63 -20.32 -2.27
N GLN A 69 2.42 -21.26 -1.36
CA GLN A 69 3.36 -21.52 -0.28
C GLN A 69 4.73 -21.96 -0.79
N ASN A 70 4.78 -22.78 -1.85
CA ASN A 70 6.02 -23.22 -2.46
C ASN A 70 6.80 -22.08 -3.14
N PHE A 71 6.14 -21.00 -3.57
CA PHE A 71 6.83 -19.82 -4.07
C PHE A 71 7.56 -19.04 -2.97
N ASN A 72 7.18 -19.19 -1.71
CA ASN A 72 7.72 -18.40 -0.59
C ASN A 72 7.56 -16.88 -0.85
N ILE A 73 6.33 -16.47 -1.12
CA ILE A 73 5.99 -15.14 -1.66
C ILE A 73 6.48 -14.01 -0.76
N ILE A 74 7.14 -13.02 -1.34
CA ILE A 74 7.60 -11.79 -0.71
C ILE A 74 6.82 -10.61 -1.28
N ASN A 75 6.07 -9.90 -0.44
CA ASN A 75 5.50 -8.61 -0.81
C ASN A 75 6.56 -7.52 -0.61
N ALA A 76 7.09 -6.98 -1.71
CA ALA A 76 8.21 -6.04 -1.69
C ALA A 76 7.80 -4.57 -1.47
N HIS A 77 6.51 -4.28 -1.24
CA HIS A 77 6.03 -2.91 -1.10
C HIS A 77 4.83 -2.83 -0.17
N GLU A 78 5.07 -2.52 1.12
CA GLU A 78 4.02 -2.42 2.12
C GLU A 78 4.25 -1.29 3.11
N HIS A 79 3.18 -0.64 3.54
CA HIS A 79 3.20 0.42 4.55
C HIS A 79 2.42 -0.01 5.78
N VAL A 80 3.01 0.10 6.96
CA VAL A 80 2.38 -0.25 8.23
C VAL A 80 2.54 0.88 9.24
N GLN A 81 1.43 1.32 9.84
CA GLN A 81 1.44 2.49 10.69
C GLN A 81 2.19 2.28 12.01
N ASN A 82 1.88 1.19 12.71
CA ASN A 82 2.41 0.92 14.03
C ASN A 82 2.20 -0.56 14.43
N GLU A 83 2.66 -0.92 15.63
CA GLU A 83 2.58 -2.27 16.17
C GLU A 83 1.14 -2.80 16.30
N GLU A 84 0.15 -1.94 16.52
CA GLU A 84 -1.27 -2.36 16.62
C GLU A 84 -1.81 -2.95 15.31
N CYS A 85 -1.19 -2.60 14.18
CA CYS A 85 -1.54 -3.10 12.85
C CYS A 85 -0.96 -4.49 12.55
N LEU A 86 0.10 -4.94 13.24
CA LEU A 86 0.80 -6.18 12.95
C LEU A 86 -0.06 -7.44 13.05
N PRO A 87 -0.91 -7.63 14.06
CA PRO A 87 -1.73 -8.85 14.14
C PRO A 87 -2.68 -8.98 12.95
N LEU A 88 -3.20 -7.86 12.45
CA LEU A 88 -4.06 -7.81 11.27
C LEU A 88 -3.28 -8.18 10.02
N LEU A 89 -2.12 -7.54 9.82
CA LEU A 89 -1.25 -7.77 8.68
C LEU A 89 -0.78 -9.22 8.59
N ARG A 90 -0.27 -9.80 9.71
CA ARG A 90 0.19 -11.19 9.76
C ARG A 90 -0.90 -12.21 9.44
N LYS A 91 -2.14 -11.92 9.86
CA LYS A 91 -3.27 -12.79 9.49
C LYS A 91 -3.54 -12.74 7.99
N ALA A 92 -3.53 -11.55 7.39
CA ALA A 92 -3.71 -11.40 5.95
C ALA A 92 -2.54 -12.04 5.16
N MET A 93 -1.30 -11.92 5.64
CA MET A 93 -0.16 -12.64 5.09
C MET A 93 -0.42 -14.16 5.04
N GLY A 94 -0.80 -14.75 6.18
CA GLY A 94 -1.11 -16.18 6.27
C GLY A 94 -2.24 -16.61 5.36
N ASP A 95 -3.32 -15.82 5.27
CA ASP A 95 -4.48 -16.10 4.42
C ASP A 95 -4.11 -16.13 2.93
N CYS A 96 -3.22 -15.23 2.51
CA CYS A 96 -2.78 -15.07 1.12
C CYS A 96 -1.51 -15.85 0.78
N GLN A 97 -0.93 -16.57 1.74
CA GLN A 97 0.34 -17.32 1.59
C GLN A 97 1.55 -16.42 1.30
N VAL A 98 1.56 -15.20 1.85
CA VAL A 98 2.72 -14.30 1.84
C VAL A 98 3.59 -14.61 3.05
N GLN A 99 4.86 -14.95 2.83
CA GLN A 99 5.79 -15.36 3.89
C GLN A 99 6.66 -14.21 4.40
N LYS A 100 7.02 -13.26 3.51
CA LYS A 100 7.87 -12.13 3.86
C LYS A 100 7.31 -10.82 3.33
N MET A 101 7.65 -9.72 3.98
CA MET A 101 7.28 -8.36 3.53
C MET A 101 8.42 -7.37 3.69
N VAL A 102 8.49 -6.45 2.74
CA VAL A 102 9.36 -5.27 2.82
C VAL A 102 8.52 -4.09 3.31
N MET A 103 8.88 -3.58 4.49
CA MET A 103 8.21 -2.48 5.17
C MET A 103 8.87 -1.16 4.81
N LEU A 104 8.06 -0.18 4.39
CA LEU A 104 8.54 1.10 3.92
C LEU A 104 8.31 2.19 4.95
N GLY A 105 9.36 2.94 5.27
CA GLY A 105 9.29 4.15 6.08
C GLY A 105 8.25 5.13 5.51
N THR A 106 7.35 5.60 6.35
CA THR A 106 6.12 6.24 5.90
C THR A 106 5.80 7.47 6.73
N PRO A 107 5.58 8.65 6.11
CA PRO A 107 5.16 9.85 6.81
C PRO A 107 3.67 9.80 7.18
N ASP A 108 3.31 10.56 8.20
CA ASP A 108 1.94 10.66 8.73
C ASP A 108 0.91 11.07 7.65
N PHE A 109 1.32 11.89 6.69
CA PHE A 109 0.45 12.24 5.56
C PHE A 109 -0.10 11.01 4.82
N THR A 110 0.73 9.99 4.60
CA THR A 110 0.30 8.75 3.91
C THR A 110 -0.72 7.97 4.73
N PHE A 111 -0.57 7.92 6.06
CA PHE A 111 -1.49 7.19 6.92
C PHE A 111 -2.83 7.88 7.09
N PHE A 112 -2.85 9.21 7.14
CA PHE A 112 -4.03 9.99 7.50
C PHE A 112 -4.64 10.74 6.32
N LEU A 113 -3.93 10.90 5.20
CA LEU A 113 -4.32 11.68 4.01
C LEU A 113 -4.71 13.12 4.36
N LYS A 114 -4.01 13.72 5.32
CA LYS A 114 -4.26 15.08 5.80
C LYS A 114 -3.01 15.92 5.65
N THR A 115 -3.10 16.99 4.85
CA THR A 115 -1.98 17.89 4.53
C THR A 115 -1.40 18.60 5.74
N GLU A 116 -2.17 18.78 6.80
CA GLU A 116 -1.72 19.37 8.06
C GLU A 116 -0.61 18.60 8.77
N TYR A 117 -0.48 17.29 8.50
CA TYR A 117 0.61 16.48 9.06
C TYR A 117 1.95 16.70 8.36
N GLY A 118 1.96 17.20 7.12
CA GLY A 118 3.20 17.38 6.37
C GLY A 118 3.98 16.08 6.15
N PHE A 119 5.27 16.20 5.87
CA PHE A 119 6.21 15.07 5.81
C PHE A 119 6.85 14.84 7.18
N THR A 120 6.04 14.44 8.15
CA THR A 120 6.41 14.24 9.56
C THR A 120 6.07 12.81 10.01
N GLY A 121 6.48 12.46 11.22
CA GLY A 121 6.20 11.12 11.80
C GLY A 121 7.01 9.97 11.20
N TYR A 122 7.70 10.21 10.09
CA TYR A 122 8.45 9.17 9.38
C TYR A 122 9.60 8.60 10.21
N GLU A 123 10.27 9.38 11.06
CA GLU A 123 11.35 8.89 11.91
C GLU A 123 10.83 7.83 12.90
N LYS A 124 9.72 8.13 13.56
CA LYS A 124 9.06 7.18 14.46
C LYS A 124 8.63 5.91 13.71
N ASN A 125 8.16 6.05 12.48
CA ASN A 125 7.78 4.90 11.66
C ASN A 125 9.01 4.12 11.19
N ASN A 126 10.11 4.80 10.82
CA ASN A 126 11.39 4.16 10.53
C ASN A 126 11.89 3.33 11.73
N ASP A 127 11.94 3.94 12.92
CA ASP A 127 12.39 3.25 14.15
C ASP A 127 11.53 2.00 14.43
N PHE A 128 10.22 2.08 14.18
CA PHE A 128 9.31 0.95 14.33
C PHE A 128 9.58 -0.18 13.33
N ILE A 129 9.71 0.13 12.03
CA ILE A 129 9.92 -0.92 11.01
C ILE A 129 11.34 -1.50 11.07
N VAL A 130 12.34 -0.73 11.45
CA VAL A 130 13.70 -1.19 11.69
C VAL A 130 13.72 -2.18 12.86
N LYS A 131 13.10 -1.81 13.99
CA LYS A 131 12.96 -2.73 15.11
C LYS A 131 12.20 -4.01 14.71
N LEU A 132 11.14 -3.89 13.92
CA LEU A 132 10.37 -5.03 13.44
C LEU A 132 11.23 -5.98 12.59
N SER A 133 12.07 -5.45 11.70
CA SER A 133 12.98 -6.28 10.90
C SER A 133 14.09 -6.93 11.72
N GLN A 134 14.56 -6.28 12.79
CA GLN A 134 15.52 -6.84 13.72
C GLN A 134 14.91 -7.97 14.58
N ASP A 135 13.68 -7.77 15.06
CA ASP A 135 12.97 -8.77 15.87
C ASP A 135 12.52 -10.01 15.04
N TYR A 136 12.26 -9.83 13.74
CA TYR A 136 11.75 -10.85 12.82
C TYR A 136 12.46 -10.83 11.45
N PRO A 137 13.78 -11.06 11.38
CA PRO A 137 14.58 -10.87 10.17
C PRO A 137 14.23 -11.83 9.03
N ASN A 138 13.59 -12.97 9.34
CA ASN A 138 13.13 -13.93 8.34
C ASN A 138 11.73 -13.61 7.77
N GLU A 139 11.06 -12.58 8.32
CA GLU A 139 9.68 -12.21 7.95
C GLU A 139 9.63 -10.80 7.37
N PHE A 140 10.42 -9.86 7.93
CA PHE A 140 10.37 -8.45 7.55
C PHE A 140 11.74 -7.88 7.20
N ALA A 141 11.78 -7.06 6.16
CA ALA A 141 12.89 -6.17 5.85
C ALA A 141 12.41 -4.71 5.92
N ALA A 142 13.27 -3.78 6.29
CA ALA A 142 12.92 -2.37 6.45
C ALA A 142 13.64 -1.48 5.43
N LEU A 143 12.89 -0.60 4.75
CA LEU A 143 13.42 0.49 3.94
C LEU A 143 13.10 1.81 4.64
N ALA A 144 14.10 2.46 5.22
CA ALA A 144 13.89 3.74 5.88
C ALA A 144 13.61 4.87 4.87
N THR A 145 12.78 5.84 5.25
CA THR A 145 12.59 7.05 4.44
C THR A 145 13.29 8.25 5.06
N LEU A 146 13.52 9.27 4.24
CA LEU A 146 14.19 10.50 4.61
C LEU A 146 13.37 11.70 4.15
N ASP A 147 13.42 12.80 4.91
CA ASP A 147 12.98 14.09 4.42
C ASP A 147 14.07 14.67 3.50
N PRO A 148 13.80 14.88 2.21
CA PRO A 148 14.77 15.47 1.29
C PRO A 148 15.27 16.86 1.69
N LEU A 149 14.46 17.60 2.46
CA LEU A 149 14.78 18.96 2.92
C LEU A 149 15.56 19.00 4.24
N ASP A 150 15.76 17.85 4.90
CA ASP A 150 16.51 17.77 6.15
C ASP A 150 18.02 17.88 5.89
N ASP A 151 18.70 18.86 6.51
CA ASP A 151 20.13 19.05 6.38
C ASP A 151 20.95 17.88 6.97
N HIS A 152 20.36 17.11 7.89
CA HIS A 152 20.98 15.94 8.54
C HIS A 152 20.57 14.60 7.91
N LYS A 153 19.96 14.59 6.72
CA LYS A 153 19.46 13.37 6.08
C LYS A 153 20.53 12.30 5.85
N THR A 154 21.75 12.70 5.49
CA THR A 154 22.86 11.76 5.28
C THR A 154 23.31 11.11 6.59
N GLU A 155 23.37 11.87 7.69
CA GLU A 155 23.70 11.34 9.03
C GLU A 155 22.63 10.34 9.51
N LYS A 156 21.36 10.69 9.33
CA LYS A 156 20.22 9.81 9.65
C LYS A 156 20.27 8.52 8.83
N LEU A 157 20.60 8.61 7.54
CA LEU A 157 20.73 7.44 6.69
C LEU A 157 21.85 6.50 7.15
N ARG A 158 23.01 7.06 7.56
CA ARG A 158 24.12 6.28 8.15
C ARG A 158 23.66 5.53 9.39
N LYS A 159 22.97 6.22 10.32
CA LYS A 159 22.40 5.61 11.52
C LYS A 159 21.50 4.41 11.15
N TYR A 160 20.52 4.59 10.25
CA TYR A 160 19.63 3.51 9.86
C TYR A 160 20.37 2.37 9.16
N LYS A 161 21.41 2.66 8.37
CA LYS A 161 22.28 1.64 7.78
C LYS A 161 22.97 0.78 8.83
N GLU A 162 23.53 1.41 9.88
CA GLU A 162 24.13 0.72 11.03
C GLU A 162 23.11 -0.12 11.81
N GLU A 163 21.87 0.30 11.84
CA GLU A 163 20.75 -0.42 12.45
C GLU A 163 20.20 -1.57 11.58
N GLY A 164 20.70 -1.72 10.33
CA GLY A 164 20.44 -2.87 9.47
C GLY A 164 19.26 -2.74 8.52
N ILE A 165 18.98 -1.52 8.02
CA ILE A 165 17.98 -1.39 6.92
C ILE A 165 18.42 -2.14 5.68
N ALA A 166 17.45 -2.66 4.93
CA ALA A 166 17.65 -3.36 3.66
C ALA A 166 17.67 -2.42 2.44
N GLY A 167 17.33 -1.14 2.62
CA GLY A 167 17.29 -0.14 1.56
C GLY A 167 16.63 1.16 2.01
N VAL A 168 16.30 2.01 1.03
CA VAL A 168 15.73 3.35 1.25
C VAL A 168 14.43 3.51 0.48
N LYS A 169 13.43 4.18 1.07
CA LYS A 169 12.21 4.64 0.38
C LYS A 169 12.29 6.14 0.13
N LEU A 170 12.07 6.59 -1.11
CA LEU A 170 12.02 8.01 -1.44
C LEU A 170 10.67 8.41 -2.04
N TYR A 171 10.21 9.63 -1.68
CA TYR A 171 8.91 10.19 -2.07
C TYR A 171 9.02 11.48 -2.89
N ASN A 172 10.18 12.10 -3.02
CA ASN A 172 10.34 13.39 -3.72
C ASN A 172 10.05 13.34 -5.23
N GLY A 173 10.04 12.14 -5.84
CA GLY A 173 9.56 11.91 -7.21
C GLY A 173 8.04 11.70 -7.32
N HIS A 174 7.31 11.65 -6.21
CA HIS A 174 5.85 11.56 -6.19
C HIS A 174 5.24 12.95 -6.39
N GLY A 175 4.39 13.14 -7.42
CA GLY A 175 3.86 14.44 -7.78
C GLY A 175 3.17 15.19 -6.64
N THR A 176 2.33 14.50 -5.85
CA THR A 176 1.64 15.12 -4.71
C THR A 176 2.61 15.54 -3.60
N PHE A 177 3.58 14.70 -3.24
CA PHE A 177 4.59 15.04 -2.22
C PHE A 177 5.48 16.18 -2.68
N TYR A 178 5.86 16.18 -3.95
CA TYR A 178 6.59 17.28 -4.55
C TYR A 178 5.82 18.59 -4.43
N ASP A 179 4.54 18.61 -4.84
CA ASP A 179 3.74 19.83 -4.85
C ASP A 179 3.40 20.36 -3.47
N LEU A 180 3.19 19.48 -2.51
CA LEU A 180 2.78 19.86 -1.16
C LEU A 180 3.97 20.19 -0.25
N PHE A 181 5.08 19.42 -0.35
CA PHE A 181 6.11 19.47 0.68
C PHE A 181 7.50 19.85 0.17
N PHE A 182 7.95 19.30 -0.97
CA PHE A 182 9.38 19.39 -1.30
C PHE A 182 9.72 20.50 -2.30
N LYS A 183 9.05 20.56 -3.45
CA LYS A 183 9.29 21.51 -4.55
C LYS A 183 10.77 21.70 -4.92
N MET A 184 11.53 20.62 -4.89
CA MET A 184 12.96 20.59 -5.17
C MET A 184 13.28 19.68 -6.35
N SER A 185 14.37 19.93 -7.06
CA SER A 185 14.85 19.03 -8.12
C SER A 185 15.23 17.66 -7.52
N LEU A 186 15.01 16.57 -8.26
CA LEU A 186 15.46 15.25 -7.86
C LEU A 186 16.98 15.14 -7.89
N ILE A 187 17.66 16.00 -8.65
CA ILE A 187 19.12 16.09 -8.76
C ILE A 187 19.69 17.26 -7.93
N ASP A 188 18.99 17.67 -6.88
CA ASP A 188 19.54 18.58 -5.87
C ASP A 188 20.82 18.00 -5.26
N ALA A 189 21.79 18.86 -4.93
CA ALA A 189 23.10 18.42 -4.44
C ALA A 189 23.02 17.50 -3.22
N GLY A 190 22.12 17.82 -2.26
CA GLY A 190 21.92 16.99 -1.09
C GLY A 190 21.26 15.62 -1.40
N MET A 191 20.48 15.53 -2.48
CA MET A 191 19.94 14.25 -2.95
C MET A 191 21.00 13.44 -3.71
N MET A 192 21.87 14.09 -4.49
CA MET A 192 22.99 13.40 -5.17
C MET A 192 23.93 12.74 -4.15
N GLU A 193 24.16 13.35 -2.97
CA GLU A 193 24.89 12.71 -1.87
C GLU A 193 24.21 11.44 -1.35
N ILE A 194 22.87 11.45 -1.24
CA ILE A 194 22.10 10.27 -0.83
C ILE A 194 22.23 9.14 -1.87
N TYR A 195 22.13 9.46 -3.18
CA TYR A 195 22.31 8.45 -4.23
C TYR A 195 23.72 7.87 -4.23
N ALA A 196 24.75 8.71 -4.12
CA ALA A 196 26.14 8.28 -4.02
C ALA A 196 26.37 7.37 -2.81
N PHE A 197 25.82 7.75 -1.64
CA PHE A 197 25.90 6.92 -0.44
C PHE A 197 25.20 5.56 -0.64
N CYS A 198 23.99 5.56 -1.19
CA CYS A 198 23.25 4.31 -1.44
C CYS A 198 23.98 3.40 -2.45
N GLU A 199 24.59 3.96 -3.50
CA GLU A 199 25.39 3.20 -4.45
C GLU A 199 26.62 2.57 -3.79
N GLN A 200 27.37 3.38 -3.02
CA GLN A 200 28.56 2.93 -2.30
C GLN A 200 28.24 1.81 -1.30
N GLU A 201 27.16 1.96 -0.54
CA GLU A 201 26.75 1.01 0.50
C GLU A 201 25.88 -0.14 -0.03
N GLN A 202 25.64 -0.18 -1.35
CA GLN A 202 24.79 -1.17 -2.02
C GLN A 202 23.36 -1.25 -1.43
N LEU A 203 22.82 -0.10 -1.01
CA LEU A 203 21.46 0.04 -0.53
C LEU A 203 20.52 0.32 -1.70
N PRO A 204 19.60 -0.60 -2.06
CA PRO A 204 18.61 -0.32 -3.09
C PRO A 204 17.66 0.79 -2.65
N ILE A 205 17.20 1.58 -3.62
CA ILE A 205 16.21 2.63 -3.39
C ILE A 205 14.88 2.24 -4.02
N LEU A 206 13.82 2.09 -3.24
CA LEU A 206 12.46 2.07 -3.75
C LEU A 206 12.00 3.52 -3.93
N TYR A 207 12.01 3.99 -5.18
CA TYR A 207 11.83 5.40 -5.52
C TYR A 207 10.51 5.65 -6.24
N HIS A 208 9.55 6.30 -5.58
CA HIS A 208 8.30 6.68 -6.25
C HIS A 208 8.57 7.76 -7.29
N ILE A 209 8.52 7.41 -8.56
CA ILE A 209 8.78 8.31 -9.68
C ILE A 209 7.56 8.46 -10.58
N ASN A 210 7.03 9.68 -10.68
CA ASN A 210 6.07 10.05 -11.69
C ASN A 210 6.80 10.40 -12.99
N ALA A 211 7.14 9.38 -13.78
CA ALA A 211 7.98 9.52 -14.97
C ALA A 211 7.46 10.53 -16.00
N GLY A 212 6.14 10.78 -16.05
CA GLY A 212 5.59 11.84 -16.90
C GLY A 212 6.05 13.25 -16.55
N ARG A 213 6.52 13.45 -15.30
CA ARG A 213 6.93 14.75 -14.77
C ARG A 213 8.45 14.86 -14.55
N PHE A 214 9.05 13.80 -14.06
CA PHE A 214 10.45 13.80 -13.58
C PHE A 214 11.37 12.97 -14.46
N LEU A 215 11.01 12.72 -15.73
CA LEU A 215 11.74 11.82 -16.59
C LEU A 215 13.22 12.19 -16.76
N THR A 216 13.49 13.47 -17.01
CA THR A 216 14.85 13.98 -17.26
C THR A 216 15.74 13.85 -16.02
N ASP A 217 15.22 14.26 -14.85
CA ASP A 217 15.98 14.16 -13.60
C ASP A 217 16.24 12.68 -13.26
N PHE A 218 15.23 11.83 -13.45
CA PHE A 218 15.35 10.40 -13.17
C PHE A 218 16.36 9.72 -14.11
N GLU A 219 16.33 10.06 -15.38
CA GLU A 219 17.30 9.55 -16.37
C GLU A 219 18.73 9.99 -16.02
N HIS A 220 18.90 11.24 -15.58
CA HIS A 220 20.19 11.74 -15.09
C HIS A 220 20.71 10.92 -13.90
N ILE A 221 19.84 10.62 -12.90
CA ILE A 221 20.22 9.79 -11.75
C ILE A 221 20.67 8.40 -12.20
N LEU A 222 19.95 7.76 -13.12
CA LEU A 222 20.30 6.43 -13.63
C LEU A 222 21.63 6.42 -14.40
N GLN A 223 21.96 7.52 -15.08
CA GLN A 223 23.23 7.68 -15.82
C GLN A 223 24.41 7.95 -14.88
N GLU A 224 24.21 8.80 -13.88
CA GLU A 224 25.27 9.20 -12.94
C GLU A 224 25.62 8.07 -11.94
N PHE A 225 24.62 7.24 -11.59
CA PHE A 225 24.78 6.14 -10.62
C PHE A 225 24.47 4.79 -11.27
N PRO A 226 25.35 4.26 -12.14
CA PRO A 226 25.07 3.05 -12.92
C PRO A 226 25.04 1.76 -12.11
N ASN A 227 25.54 1.75 -10.86
CA ASN A 227 25.52 0.60 -9.97
C ASN A 227 24.44 0.72 -8.88
N LEU A 228 23.76 1.87 -8.79
CA LEU A 228 22.68 2.08 -7.83
C LEU A 228 21.43 1.33 -8.28
N ILE A 229 21.02 0.33 -7.52
CA ILE A 229 19.76 -0.37 -7.76
C ILE A 229 18.59 0.54 -7.38
N ILE A 230 17.73 0.83 -8.35
CA ILE A 230 16.50 1.60 -8.13
C ILE A 230 15.30 0.73 -8.49
N ILE A 231 14.35 0.60 -7.57
CA ILE A 231 13.06 -0.02 -7.80
C ILE A 231 12.05 1.12 -8.01
N ALA A 232 11.52 1.26 -9.23
CA ALA A 232 10.51 2.26 -9.57
C ALA A 232 9.11 1.63 -9.50
N PRO A 233 8.30 1.92 -8.45
CA PRO A 233 7.00 1.33 -8.27
C PRO A 233 5.99 1.79 -9.33
N HIS A 234 4.87 1.07 -9.40
CA HIS A 234 3.73 1.39 -10.26
C HIS A 234 4.12 1.50 -11.74
N PHE A 235 5.08 0.64 -12.18
CA PHE A 235 5.65 0.73 -13.53
C PHE A 235 6.11 2.16 -13.88
N MET A 236 6.79 2.88 -12.96
CA MET A 236 7.20 4.29 -13.12
C MET A 236 6.03 5.23 -13.41
N MET A 237 4.79 4.91 -13.00
CA MET A 237 3.57 5.60 -13.43
C MET A 237 3.44 5.68 -14.97
N SER A 238 3.95 4.69 -15.68
CA SER A 238 4.05 4.67 -17.17
C SER A 238 3.26 3.54 -17.83
N THR A 239 2.27 2.96 -17.16
CA THR A 239 1.42 1.89 -17.74
C THR A 239 0.74 2.29 -19.07
N SER A 240 0.59 3.59 -19.34
CA SER A 240 0.09 4.09 -20.62
C SER A 240 1.16 4.17 -21.74
N ASN A 241 2.41 3.82 -21.45
CA ASN A 241 3.52 3.94 -22.40
C ASN A 241 4.55 2.81 -22.21
N LEU A 242 4.20 1.59 -22.67
CA LEU A 242 5.07 0.42 -22.60
C LEU A 242 6.40 0.62 -23.36
N ASN A 243 6.40 1.40 -24.45
CA ASN A 243 7.64 1.70 -25.19
C ASN A 243 8.64 2.48 -24.31
N ARG A 244 8.15 3.40 -23.46
CA ARG A 244 9.00 4.10 -22.48
C ARG A 244 9.56 3.12 -21.47
N LEU A 245 8.73 2.24 -20.91
CA LEU A 245 9.17 1.22 -19.96
C LEU A 245 10.21 0.29 -20.59
N ASP A 246 9.96 -0.21 -21.80
CA ASP A 246 10.88 -1.08 -22.51
C ASP A 246 12.23 -0.39 -22.76
N ARG A 247 12.22 0.89 -23.18
CA ARG A 247 13.45 1.68 -23.35
C ARG A 247 14.25 1.76 -22.04
N PHE A 248 13.61 2.16 -20.94
CA PHE A 248 14.29 2.30 -19.65
C PHE A 248 14.83 0.97 -19.12
N MET A 249 14.04 -0.09 -19.19
CA MET A 249 14.47 -1.42 -18.74
C MET A 249 15.62 -1.98 -19.60
N ARG A 250 15.69 -1.63 -20.87
CA ARG A 250 16.78 -2.03 -21.77
C ARG A 250 18.05 -1.21 -21.54
N GLU A 251 17.93 0.11 -21.36
CA GLU A 251 19.06 1.04 -21.26
C GLU A 251 19.68 1.06 -19.85
N TYR A 252 18.89 0.77 -18.80
CA TYR A 252 19.32 0.85 -17.41
C TYR A 252 19.17 -0.50 -16.71
N PRO A 253 20.21 -1.37 -16.73
CA PRO A 253 20.12 -2.73 -16.13
C PRO A 253 19.95 -2.72 -14.61
N GLN A 254 20.31 -1.63 -13.92
CA GLN A 254 20.13 -1.44 -12.48
C GLN A 254 18.69 -1.06 -12.09
N LEU A 255 17.83 -0.76 -13.08
CA LEU A 255 16.43 -0.42 -12.84
C LEU A 255 15.56 -1.67 -12.67
N TYR A 256 14.83 -1.70 -11.58
CA TYR A 256 13.76 -2.67 -11.27
C TYR A 256 12.41 -1.96 -11.27
N LEU A 257 11.34 -2.72 -11.43
CA LEU A 257 9.96 -2.25 -11.32
C LEU A 257 9.24 -3.02 -10.22
N ASP A 258 8.20 -2.42 -9.65
CA ASP A 258 7.21 -3.17 -8.91
C ASP A 258 5.81 -3.00 -9.52
N ILE A 259 4.95 -3.98 -9.31
CA ILE A 259 3.62 -4.05 -9.93
C ILE A 259 2.53 -3.37 -9.12
N SER A 260 2.86 -2.79 -7.96
CA SER A 260 1.88 -2.18 -7.06
C SER A 260 1.20 -0.94 -7.65
N PHE A 261 0.04 -0.56 -7.11
CA PHE A 261 -0.67 0.68 -7.47
C PHE A 261 -1.21 1.44 -6.25
N GLY A 262 -1.23 0.81 -5.07
CA GLY A 262 -1.62 1.43 -3.81
C GLY A 262 -3.09 1.81 -3.72
N HIS A 263 -3.39 3.10 -3.92
CA HIS A 263 -4.76 3.60 -3.75
C HIS A 263 -5.75 2.94 -4.70
N PRO A 264 -6.98 2.58 -4.24
CA PRO A 264 -7.97 1.86 -5.05
C PRO A 264 -8.28 2.46 -6.42
N ASP A 265 -8.31 3.78 -6.54
CA ASP A 265 -8.55 4.45 -7.84
C ASP A 265 -7.42 4.15 -8.84
N PHE A 266 -6.16 4.15 -8.37
CA PHE A 266 -4.99 3.83 -9.19
C PHE A 266 -4.89 2.34 -9.46
N LEU A 267 -5.23 1.49 -8.48
CA LEU A 267 -5.28 0.04 -8.64
C LEU A 267 -6.25 -0.35 -9.76
N VAL A 268 -7.49 0.12 -9.70
CA VAL A 268 -8.50 -0.19 -10.72
C VAL A 268 -8.09 0.35 -12.08
N ALA A 269 -7.58 1.60 -12.16
CA ALA A 269 -7.12 2.18 -13.42
C ALA A 269 -5.90 1.43 -14.00
N GLY A 270 -4.97 0.99 -13.16
CA GLY A 270 -3.81 0.18 -13.53
C GLY A 270 -4.23 -1.19 -14.08
N PHE A 271 -5.12 -1.88 -13.37
CA PHE A 271 -5.66 -3.17 -13.78
C PHE A 271 -6.47 -3.06 -15.08
N ASP A 272 -7.27 -2.01 -15.25
CA ASP A 272 -7.97 -1.72 -16.49
C ASP A 272 -6.98 -1.59 -17.66
N ARG A 273 -5.90 -0.87 -17.45
CA ARG A 273 -4.86 -0.68 -18.47
C ARG A 273 -4.18 -2.00 -18.82
N ILE A 274 -3.74 -2.74 -17.82
CA ILE A 274 -3.08 -4.03 -18.02
C ILE A 274 -4.04 -5.01 -18.70
N SER A 275 -5.28 -5.11 -18.25
CA SER A 275 -6.29 -5.99 -18.83
C SER A 275 -6.59 -5.69 -20.30
N ASN A 276 -6.69 -4.40 -20.66
CA ASN A 276 -6.95 -3.98 -22.04
C ASN A 276 -5.78 -4.27 -22.99
N PHE A 277 -4.57 -4.37 -22.48
CA PHE A 277 -3.33 -4.64 -23.21
C PHE A 277 -2.58 -5.85 -22.64
N HIS A 278 -3.31 -6.85 -22.14
CA HIS A 278 -2.74 -7.95 -21.35
C HIS A 278 -1.67 -8.75 -22.09
N LYS A 279 -1.75 -8.90 -23.42
CA LYS A 279 -0.73 -9.61 -24.20
C LYS A 279 0.58 -8.83 -24.21
N ASP A 280 0.53 -7.53 -24.46
CA ASP A 280 1.72 -6.67 -24.50
C ASP A 280 2.37 -6.57 -23.12
N PHE A 281 1.56 -6.47 -22.07
CA PHE A 281 2.04 -6.49 -20.68
C PHE A 281 2.63 -7.85 -20.29
N ARG A 282 2.00 -8.95 -20.71
CA ARG A 282 2.52 -10.29 -20.47
C ARG A 282 3.91 -10.44 -21.09
N ASP A 283 4.07 -10.08 -22.36
CA ASP A 283 5.34 -10.17 -23.08
C ASP A 283 6.42 -9.28 -22.43
N PHE A 284 6.04 -8.07 -22.02
CA PHE A 284 6.92 -7.16 -21.29
C PHE A 284 7.35 -7.75 -19.92
N VAL A 285 6.43 -8.28 -19.15
CA VAL A 285 6.70 -8.87 -17.83
C VAL A 285 7.59 -10.11 -17.95
N ILE A 286 7.35 -10.99 -18.92
CA ILE A 286 8.19 -12.17 -19.18
C ILE A 286 9.60 -11.74 -19.61
N LYS A 287 9.72 -10.73 -20.48
CA LYS A 287 11.00 -10.21 -20.96
C LYS A 287 11.89 -9.68 -19.83
N TYR A 288 11.30 -9.06 -18.81
CA TYR A 288 12.01 -8.40 -17.70
C TYR A 288 11.74 -9.05 -16.34
N ARG A 289 11.32 -10.33 -16.33
CA ARG A 289 10.91 -11.08 -15.13
C ARG A 289 11.96 -11.10 -14.03
N ASP A 290 13.23 -10.97 -14.37
CA ASP A 290 14.37 -10.94 -13.44
C ASP A 290 14.56 -9.58 -12.73
N ARG A 291 13.75 -8.57 -13.07
CA ARG A 291 13.80 -7.21 -12.53
C ARG A 291 12.43 -6.62 -12.22
N ILE A 292 11.44 -7.47 -11.98
CA ILE A 292 10.10 -7.06 -11.54
C ILE A 292 9.80 -7.74 -10.22
N THR A 293 9.32 -6.98 -9.22
CA THR A 293 8.93 -7.51 -7.91
C THR A 293 7.42 -7.46 -7.71
N TYR A 294 6.90 -8.41 -6.93
CA TYR A 294 5.54 -8.38 -6.42
C TYR A 294 5.46 -7.39 -5.27
N GLY A 295 4.46 -6.51 -5.30
CA GLY A 295 4.15 -5.57 -4.24
C GLY A 295 2.70 -5.11 -4.33
N THR A 296 2.11 -4.65 -3.24
CA THR A 296 0.72 -4.21 -3.20
C THR A 296 0.55 -2.73 -2.90
N ASP A 297 1.54 -2.10 -2.26
CA ASP A 297 1.49 -0.71 -1.79
C ASP A 297 0.24 -0.45 -0.92
N LEU A 298 -0.14 -1.45 -0.15
CA LEU A 298 -1.17 -1.29 0.86
C LEU A 298 -0.64 -0.39 1.99
N VAL A 299 -1.51 0.47 2.49
CA VAL A 299 -1.24 1.28 3.67
C VAL A 299 -2.07 0.73 4.82
N VAL A 300 -1.49 -0.13 5.65
CA VAL A 300 -2.17 -0.75 6.79
C VAL A 300 -2.15 0.20 7.97
N THR A 301 -3.34 0.69 8.34
CA THR A 301 -3.51 1.71 9.37
C THR A 301 -4.63 1.34 10.33
N THR A 302 -4.66 1.99 11.50
CA THR A 302 -5.79 1.88 12.43
C THR A 302 -7.07 2.57 11.92
N TYR A 303 -7.01 3.17 10.74
CA TYR A 303 -8.15 3.80 10.07
C TYR A 303 -9.16 2.77 9.56
N LEU A 304 -10.41 3.15 9.58
CA LEU A 304 -11.62 2.41 9.26
C LEU A 304 -11.60 1.54 8.03
N ALA A 305 -10.96 2.02 7.01
CA ALA A 305 -11.12 1.47 5.69
C ALA A 305 -10.22 0.27 5.41
N LYS A 306 -9.28 -0.02 6.30
CA LYS A 306 -8.28 -1.08 6.09
C LYS A 306 -8.63 -2.32 6.92
N SER A 307 -9.79 -2.92 6.65
CA SER A 307 -10.19 -4.20 7.24
C SER A 307 -9.31 -5.35 6.71
N ARG A 308 -9.26 -6.46 7.45
CA ARG A 308 -8.60 -7.69 6.99
C ARG A 308 -9.13 -8.14 5.63
N ALA A 309 -10.44 -8.19 5.47
CA ALA A 309 -11.04 -8.59 4.19
C ALA A 309 -10.58 -7.72 3.02
N TYR A 310 -10.40 -6.41 3.21
CA TYR A 310 -9.87 -5.53 2.19
C TYR A 310 -8.40 -5.82 1.87
N ILE A 311 -7.56 -6.05 2.90
CA ILE A 311 -6.14 -6.37 2.73
C ILE A 311 -5.99 -7.69 1.98
N ASP A 312 -6.75 -8.72 2.37
CA ASP A 312 -6.80 -10.02 1.69
C ASP A 312 -7.21 -9.84 0.21
N ASP A 313 -8.29 -9.10 -0.04
CA ASP A 313 -8.83 -8.90 -1.38
C ASP A 313 -7.84 -8.18 -2.30
N VAL A 314 -7.11 -7.20 -1.80
CA VAL A 314 -6.07 -6.52 -2.60
C VAL A 314 -4.91 -7.46 -2.92
N GLN A 315 -4.40 -8.20 -1.93
CA GLN A 315 -3.34 -9.19 -2.15
C GLN A 315 -3.76 -10.23 -3.21
N LEU A 316 -4.96 -10.80 -3.03
CA LEU A 316 -5.49 -11.80 -3.96
C LEU A 316 -5.75 -11.22 -5.35
N ALA A 317 -6.16 -9.97 -5.47
CA ALA A 317 -6.38 -9.33 -6.77
C ALA A 317 -5.08 -9.20 -7.59
N TYR A 318 -3.96 -8.84 -6.95
CA TYR A 318 -2.65 -8.83 -7.61
C TYR A 318 -2.19 -10.24 -8.01
N MET A 319 -2.41 -11.23 -7.15
CA MET A 319 -2.12 -12.63 -7.49
C MET A 319 -2.97 -13.11 -8.66
N ASP A 320 -4.25 -12.80 -8.66
CA ASP A 320 -5.16 -13.13 -9.76
C ASP A 320 -4.74 -12.46 -11.08
N LEU A 321 -4.27 -11.20 -11.04
CA LEU A 321 -3.72 -10.52 -12.20
C LEU A 321 -2.51 -11.26 -12.80
N LEU A 322 -1.63 -11.80 -11.97
CA LEU A 322 -0.44 -12.50 -12.42
C LEU A 322 -0.71 -13.94 -12.86
N GLU A 323 -1.58 -14.66 -12.11
CA GLU A 323 -1.75 -16.10 -12.23
C GLU A 323 -2.87 -16.54 -13.17
N LYS A 324 -3.92 -15.73 -13.35
CA LYS A 324 -5.14 -16.12 -14.08
C LYS A 324 -5.19 -15.53 -15.49
N GLU A 325 -5.91 -16.20 -16.38
CA GLU A 325 -6.28 -15.66 -17.68
C GLU A 325 -7.40 -14.61 -17.54
N GLU A 326 -8.41 -14.90 -16.70
CA GLU A 326 -9.53 -14.01 -16.42
C GLU A 326 -9.87 -14.01 -14.93
N PHE A 327 -10.27 -12.84 -14.42
CA PHE A 327 -10.70 -12.69 -13.03
C PHE A 327 -11.64 -11.49 -12.84
N LYS A 328 -12.19 -11.37 -11.64
CA LYS A 328 -13.00 -10.21 -11.21
C LYS A 328 -12.39 -9.60 -9.96
N LEU A 329 -12.42 -8.28 -9.88
CA LEU A 329 -12.05 -7.60 -8.65
C LEU A 329 -13.14 -7.78 -7.58
N PRO A 330 -12.73 -8.00 -6.32
CA PRO A 330 -13.67 -8.06 -5.20
C PRO A 330 -14.40 -6.73 -4.98
N PRO A 331 -15.67 -6.76 -4.55
CA PRO A 331 -16.45 -5.55 -4.26
C PRO A 331 -15.82 -4.61 -3.24
N SER A 332 -15.03 -5.13 -2.30
CA SER A 332 -14.33 -4.34 -1.28
C SER A 332 -13.39 -3.30 -1.89
N ILE A 333 -12.73 -3.62 -3.02
CA ILE A 333 -11.84 -2.69 -3.75
C ILE A 333 -12.65 -1.52 -4.30
N TYR A 334 -13.77 -1.80 -4.96
CA TYR A 334 -14.64 -0.74 -5.50
C TYR A 334 -15.25 0.15 -4.42
N ASN A 335 -15.61 -0.44 -3.27
CA ASN A 335 -16.17 0.29 -2.13
C ASN A 335 -15.18 1.29 -1.51
N MET A 336 -13.90 1.09 -1.74
CA MET A 336 -12.82 1.95 -1.25
C MET A 336 -12.44 3.06 -2.21
N MET A 337 -12.96 3.06 -3.43
CA MET A 337 -12.70 4.08 -4.42
C MET A 337 -13.33 5.42 -4.05
N SER A 338 -12.72 6.50 -4.54
CA SER A 338 -13.31 7.83 -4.43
C SER A 338 -14.67 7.89 -5.16
N ARG A 339 -15.60 8.70 -4.62
CA ARG A 339 -16.95 8.84 -5.23
C ARG A 339 -16.92 9.29 -6.69
N GLY A 340 -15.89 10.05 -7.08
CA GLY A 340 -15.72 10.52 -8.46
C GLY A 340 -15.31 9.40 -9.41
N ALA A 341 -14.34 8.60 -9.01
CA ALA A 341 -13.81 7.48 -9.78
C ALA A 341 -14.82 6.32 -9.89
N ALA A 342 -15.58 6.05 -8.83
CA ALA A 342 -16.55 4.95 -8.79
C ALA A 342 -17.79 5.14 -9.68
N LYS A 343 -18.07 6.37 -10.16
CA LYS A 343 -19.35 6.69 -10.86
C LYS A 343 -19.59 5.91 -12.15
N ASN A 344 -18.55 5.47 -12.85
CA ASN A 344 -18.65 4.86 -14.18
C ASN A 344 -18.04 3.46 -14.25
N ILE A 345 -17.87 2.79 -13.11
CA ILE A 345 -17.22 1.49 -13.05
C ILE A 345 -18.24 0.37 -13.12
N ASP A 346 -18.01 -0.56 -14.03
CA ASP A 346 -18.70 -1.84 -14.05
C ASP A 346 -18.09 -2.79 -13.02
N ILE A 347 -18.75 -2.94 -11.87
CA ILE A 347 -18.33 -3.87 -10.81
C ILE A 347 -18.38 -5.35 -11.21
N ASN A 348 -19.01 -5.68 -12.32
CA ASN A 348 -19.09 -7.04 -12.89
C ASN A 348 -18.04 -7.27 -13.98
N ARG A 349 -17.18 -6.28 -14.26
CA ARG A 349 -16.16 -6.37 -15.28
C ARG A 349 -15.28 -7.61 -15.09
N ILE A 350 -15.04 -8.31 -16.18
CA ILE A 350 -14.03 -9.36 -16.27
C ILE A 350 -12.73 -8.71 -16.73
N TYR A 351 -11.67 -8.94 -15.95
CA TYR A 351 -10.32 -8.51 -16.27
C TYR A 351 -9.56 -9.67 -16.89
N HIS A 352 -8.76 -9.37 -17.92
CA HIS A 352 -7.76 -10.30 -18.44
C HIS A 352 -6.48 -10.16 -17.64
N GLY A 353 -6.05 -11.25 -17.04
CA GLY A 353 -4.77 -11.33 -16.32
C GLY A 353 -3.61 -11.71 -17.25
N LEU A 354 -2.44 -11.86 -16.66
CA LEU A 354 -1.21 -12.13 -17.41
C LEU A 354 -0.96 -13.64 -17.62
N ASN A 355 -1.61 -14.50 -16.84
CA ASN A 355 -1.47 -15.96 -16.94
C ASN A 355 0.00 -16.40 -17.08
N LEU A 356 0.84 -15.98 -16.13
CA LEU A 356 2.28 -16.20 -16.17
C LEU A 356 2.63 -17.65 -15.82
N ASP A 357 3.71 -18.13 -16.39
CA ASP A 357 4.28 -19.43 -16.06
C ASP A 357 4.96 -19.46 -14.68
N GLU A 358 5.16 -20.66 -14.14
CA GLU A 358 5.72 -20.90 -12.80
C GLU A 358 7.11 -20.30 -12.59
N GLU A 359 7.97 -20.33 -13.62
CA GLU A 359 9.31 -19.74 -13.56
C GLU A 359 9.25 -18.22 -13.43
N THR A 360 8.40 -17.59 -14.23
CA THR A 360 8.17 -16.14 -14.19
C THR A 360 7.55 -15.72 -12.86
N LEU A 361 6.53 -16.47 -12.38
CA LEU A 361 5.92 -16.23 -11.08
C LEU A 361 6.92 -16.34 -9.94
N LYS A 362 7.79 -17.37 -9.94
CA LYS A 362 8.80 -17.54 -8.90
C LYS A 362 9.78 -16.36 -8.84
N MET A 363 10.22 -15.85 -9.97
CA MET A 363 11.11 -14.67 -10.02
C MET A 363 10.43 -13.44 -9.44
N ILE A 364 9.18 -13.16 -9.83
CA ILE A 364 8.42 -11.98 -9.41
C ILE A 364 8.01 -12.07 -7.93
N TYR A 365 7.55 -13.24 -7.49
CA TYR A 365 7.08 -13.45 -6.14
C TYR A 365 8.20 -13.55 -5.11
N HIS A 366 9.36 -14.07 -5.50
CA HIS A 366 10.40 -14.41 -4.53
C HIS A 366 11.78 -13.93 -4.94
N ASP A 367 12.36 -14.52 -6.00
CA ASP A 367 13.81 -14.48 -6.26
C ASP A 367 14.37 -13.06 -6.33
N ASN A 368 13.63 -12.13 -6.98
CA ASN A 368 14.06 -10.74 -7.12
C ASN A 368 14.05 -10.00 -5.78
N ALA A 369 12.99 -10.13 -4.99
CA ALA A 369 12.87 -9.46 -3.69
C ALA A 369 13.83 -10.08 -2.65
N GLU A 370 14.01 -11.39 -2.65
CA GLU A 370 15.00 -12.08 -1.80
C GLU A 370 16.41 -11.58 -2.07
N LYS A 371 16.80 -11.51 -3.33
CA LYS A 371 18.10 -10.97 -3.76
C LYS A 371 18.31 -9.52 -3.35
N LEU A 372 17.26 -8.69 -3.37
CA LEU A 372 17.37 -7.27 -3.08
C LEU A 372 17.38 -6.97 -1.59
N PHE A 373 16.54 -7.63 -0.79
CA PHE A 373 16.18 -7.17 0.55
C PHE A 373 16.46 -8.18 1.68
N PHE A 374 16.68 -9.45 1.37
CA PHE A 374 16.87 -10.51 2.38
C PHE A 374 18.22 -11.22 2.21
N LYS A 375 19.24 -10.49 1.79
CA LYS A 375 20.60 -11.01 1.71
C LYS A 375 21.06 -11.44 3.10
N GLY A 376 21.24 -12.76 3.32
CA GLY A 376 21.86 -13.33 4.52
C GLY A 376 23.34 -12.99 4.57
#